data_d8823a9f95efe7a932c462b005aedd2e
#
_entry.id   d8823a9f95efe7a932c462b005aedd2e
#
_cell.length_a   1.000
_cell.length_b   1.000
_cell.length_c   1.000
_cell.angle_alpha   90.00
_cell.angle_beta   90.00
_cell.angle_gamma   90.00
#
_symmetry.space_group_name_H-M   'P 1'
#
loop_
_entity.id
_entity.type
_entity.pdbx_description
1 polymer ?
#
loop_
_entity_poly.entity_id
_entity_poly.type
_entity_poly.pdbx_seq_one_letter_code
_entity_poly.pdbx_strand_id
1 'polypeptide(L)'
;METKTLTFRKAAASDLDAVTAIYDRLHAQEDAGRVTIGWVTGVYPIRIDAEQALARGDLYVCGSEGRVAASGILNQRQVDIYTEGRWAYAAEDRDVFVLHTLTVDPDLSGRGIGCAFVQFYEDTARALGCTVLRMDTNEKNAAVRRLYARLGYREADIVPCAFNSIPNVRLVLLEKKL
;
A
#
# COMPACT_ATOMS: atom_id res chain seq x y z
N MET A 1 -4.06 14.49 -26.15
CA MET A 1 -4.14 13.42 -25.14
C MET A 1 -4.86 14.00 -23.95
N GLU A 2 -6.08 13.59 -23.68
CA GLU A 2 -6.77 14.02 -22.46
C GLU A 2 -6.00 13.49 -21.26
N THR A 3 -5.56 14.39 -20.41
CA THR A 3 -4.92 14.05 -19.13
C THR A 3 -6.02 13.47 -18.25
N LYS A 4 -6.02 12.16 -18.10
CA LYS A 4 -7.01 11.48 -17.25
C LYS A 4 -6.85 11.98 -15.83
N THR A 5 -7.85 12.70 -15.33
CA THR A 5 -7.82 13.30 -13.98
C THR A 5 -7.96 12.19 -12.93
N LEU A 6 -6.92 12.02 -12.12
CA LEU A 6 -6.97 11.17 -10.93
C LEU A 6 -7.52 11.99 -9.75
N THR A 7 -8.41 11.39 -8.99
CA THR A 7 -8.98 12.00 -7.78
C THR A 7 -8.67 11.15 -6.57
N PHE A 8 -8.15 11.74 -5.50
CA PHE A 8 -7.82 11.03 -4.27
C PHE A 8 -8.71 11.51 -3.14
N ARG A 9 -9.25 10.58 -2.37
CA ARG A 9 -10.13 10.89 -1.24
C ARG A 9 -10.20 9.73 -0.25
N LYS A 10 -10.72 9.99 0.94
CA LYS A 10 -11.16 8.92 1.83
C LYS A 10 -12.24 8.10 1.16
N ALA A 11 -12.20 6.79 1.40
CA ALA A 11 -13.25 5.89 0.92
C ALA A 11 -14.57 6.13 1.65
N ALA A 12 -15.66 5.84 0.98
CA ALA A 12 -16.99 5.73 1.54
C ALA A 12 -17.44 4.26 1.53
N ALA A 13 -18.50 3.94 2.24
CA ALA A 13 -19.06 2.56 2.27
C ALA A 13 -19.41 2.05 0.86
N SER A 14 -19.85 2.94 -0.03
CA SER A 14 -20.15 2.63 -1.43
C SER A 14 -18.93 2.22 -2.27
N ASP A 15 -17.70 2.45 -1.78
CA ASP A 15 -16.47 2.06 -2.51
C ASP A 15 -16.03 0.63 -2.17
N LEU A 16 -16.55 0.01 -1.11
CA LEU A 16 -16.09 -1.28 -0.61
C LEU A 16 -16.16 -2.39 -1.65
N ASP A 17 -17.24 -2.46 -2.42
CA ASP A 17 -17.39 -3.49 -3.46
C ASP A 17 -16.34 -3.32 -4.56
N ALA A 18 -16.06 -2.09 -4.97
CA ALA A 18 -15.03 -1.79 -5.97
C ALA A 18 -13.62 -2.09 -5.44
N VAL A 19 -13.31 -1.75 -4.19
CA VAL A 19 -12.03 -2.06 -3.54
C VAL A 19 -11.85 -3.57 -3.44
N THR A 20 -12.86 -4.30 -2.98
CA THR A 20 -12.81 -5.77 -2.86
C THR A 20 -12.62 -6.43 -4.22
N ALA A 21 -13.31 -5.94 -5.25
CA ALA A 21 -13.14 -6.45 -6.62
C ALA A 21 -11.70 -6.24 -7.16
N ILE A 22 -11.01 -5.19 -6.73
CA ILE A 22 -9.58 -5.02 -7.05
C ILE A 22 -8.75 -6.09 -6.35
N TYR A 23 -9.02 -6.38 -5.06
CA TYR A 23 -8.34 -7.45 -4.33
C TYR A 23 -8.50 -8.78 -5.05
N ASP A 24 -9.72 -9.14 -5.44
CA ASP A 24 -10.03 -10.40 -6.12
C ASP A 24 -9.29 -10.50 -7.46
N ARG A 25 -9.22 -9.41 -8.24
CA ARG A 25 -8.46 -9.39 -9.50
C ARG A 25 -6.95 -9.54 -9.28
N LEU A 26 -6.40 -8.94 -8.22
CA LEU A 26 -4.99 -9.09 -7.88
C LEU A 26 -4.68 -10.52 -7.43
N HIS A 27 -5.54 -11.12 -6.62
CA HIS A 27 -5.41 -12.54 -6.26
C HIS A 27 -5.45 -13.45 -7.49
N ALA A 28 -6.38 -13.21 -8.42
CA ALA A 28 -6.44 -13.98 -9.66
C ALA A 28 -5.17 -13.82 -10.54
N GLN A 29 -4.51 -12.65 -10.51
CA GLN A 29 -3.23 -12.44 -11.19
C GLN A 29 -2.08 -13.20 -10.50
N GLU A 30 -2.06 -13.22 -9.15
CA GLU A 30 -1.09 -13.95 -8.34
C GLU A 30 -1.24 -15.47 -8.56
N ASP A 31 -2.47 -15.99 -8.43
CA ASP A 31 -2.77 -17.42 -8.61
C ASP A 31 -2.45 -17.91 -10.03
N ALA A 32 -2.58 -17.06 -11.03
CA ALA A 32 -2.20 -17.34 -12.41
C ALA A 32 -0.68 -17.15 -12.68
N GLY A 33 0.11 -16.77 -11.69
CA GLY A 33 1.55 -16.53 -11.81
C GLY A 33 1.93 -15.33 -12.68
N ARG A 34 0.99 -14.38 -12.92
CA ARG A 34 1.25 -13.18 -13.72
C ARG A 34 1.87 -12.04 -12.91
N VAL A 35 1.69 -12.06 -11.61
CA VAL A 35 2.34 -11.16 -10.65
C VAL A 35 2.87 -11.99 -9.49
N THR A 36 3.79 -11.41 -8.72
CA THR A 36 4.35 -12.02 -7.51
C THR A 36 4.32 -10.98 -6.40
N ILE A 37 3.18 -10.87 -5.73
CA ILE A 37 2.95 -9.95 -4.61
C ILE A 37 3.27 -10.65 -3.29
N GLY A 38 2.98 -11.94 -3.21
CA GLY A 38 3.12 -12.77 -2.02
C GLY A 38 1.86 -12.79 -1.16
N TRP A 39 0.71 -12.37 -1.71
CA TRP A 39 -0.60 -12.47 -1.07
C TRP A 39 -1.22 -13.86 -1.31
N VAL A 40 -2.16 -14.22 -0.45
CA VAL A 40 -2.83 -15.53 -0.52
C VAL A 40 -4.34 -15.32 -0.60
N THR A 41 -4.94 -15.86 -1.64
CA THR A 41 -6.39 -15.81 -1.89
C THR A 41 -7.17 -16.33 -0.68
N GLY A 42 -8.16 -15.55 -0.25
CA GLY A 42 -8.99 -15.87 0.93
C GLY A 42 -8.30 -15.62 2.28
N VAL A 43 -7.04 -15.20 2.29
CA VAL A 43 -6.29 -14.90 3.53
C VAL A 43 -6.06 -13.39 3.67
N TYR A 44 -5.40 -12.76 2.67
CA TYR A 44 -5.10 -11.32 2.72
C TYR A 44 -4.71 -10.77 1.34
N PRO A 45 -5.12 -9.52 0.98
CA PRO A 45 -6.20 -8.79 1.63
C PRO A 45 -7.58 -9.35 1.26
N ILE A 46 -8.53 -9.23 2.15
CA ILE A 46 -9.92 -9.63 1.94
C ILE A 46 -10.87 -8.49 2.34
N ARG A 47 -12.16 -8.65 2.09
CA ARG A 47 -13.16 -7.60 2.33
C ARG A 47 -13.11 -7.03 3.75
N ILE A 48 -12.93 -7.87 4.76
CA ILE A 48 -12.90 -7.43 6.16
C ILE A 48 -11.74 -6.46 6.43
N ASP A 49 -10.63 -6.58 5.73
CA ASP A 49 -9.49 -5.66 5.88
C ASP A 49 -9.87 -4.25 5.40
N ALA A 50 -10.59 -4.16 4.28
CA ALA A 50 -11.10 -2.89 3.76
C ALA A 50 -12.19 -2.30 4.68
N GLU A 51 -13.11 -3.12 5.19
CA GLU A 51 -14.16 -2.70 6.12
C GLU A 51 -13.59 -2.15 7.42
N GLN A 52 -12.59 -2.82 7.99
CA GLN A 52 -11.90 -2.37 9.19
C GLN A 52 -11.14 -1.05 8.96
N ALA A 53 -10.47 -0.89 7.81
CA ALA A 53 -9.79 0.34 7.46
C ALA A 53 -10.78 1.48 7.23
N LEU A 54 -11.91 1.22 6.57
CA LEU A 54 -12.99 2.19 6.41
C LEU A 54 -13.54 2.65 7.76
N ALA A 55 -13.83 1.72 8.67
CA ALA A 55 -14.35 2.03 10.00
C ALA A 55 -13.39 2.90 10.83
N ARG A 56 -12.08 2.76 10.63
CA ARG A 56 -11.06 3.63 11.25
C ARG A 56 -10.89 4.97 10.54
N GLY A 57 -11.45 5.14 9.33
CA GLY A 57 -11.20 6.32 8.49
C GLY A 57 -9.83 6.35 7.82
N ASP A 58 -9.19 5.20 7.68
CA ASP A 58 -7.84 5.01 7.14
C ASP A 58 -7.84 4.60 5.67
N LEU A 59 -8.96 4.13 5.13
CA LEU A 59 -9.07 3.68 3.74
C LEU A 59 -9.18 4.87 2.80
N TYR A 60 -8.32 4.91 1.80
CA TYR A 60 -8.32 5.92 0.74
C TYR A 60 -8.46 5.25 -0.63
N VAL A 61 -9.07 5.96 -1.55
CA VAL A 61 -9.26 5.51 -2.93
C VAL A 61 -8.77 6.55 -3.92
N CYS A 62 -8.29 6.04 -5.05
CA CYS A 62 -8.03 6.84 -6.24
C CYS A 62 -9.14 6.57 -7.26
N GLY A 63 -9.85 7.62 -7.66
CA GLY A 63 -10.82 7.58 -8.75
C GLY A 63 -10.16 7.90 -10.09
N SER A 64 -10.56 7.17 -11.13
CA SER A 64 -10.20 7.43 -12.53
C SER A 64 -11.37 7.04 -13.42
N GLU A 65 -11.76 7.92 -14.34
CA GLU A 65 -12.83 7.65 -15.30
C GLU A 65 -14.15 7.18 -14.67
N GLY A 66 -14.52 7.77 -13.52
CA GLY A 66 -15.77 7.46 -12.82
C GLY A 66 -15.77 6.15 -12.03
N ARG A 67 -14.63 5.46 -11.90
CA ARG A 67 -14.48 4.23 -11.12
C ARG A 67 -13.32 4.29 -10.13
N VAL A 68 -13.34 3.43 -9.11
CA VAL A 68 -12.19 3.23 -8.22
C VAL A 68 -11.08 2.51 -9.01
N ALA A 69 -9.91 3.12 -9.08
CA ALA A 69 -8.76 2.63 -9.82
C ALA A 69 -7.65 2.09 -8.91
N ALA A 70 -7.61 2.54 -7.65
CA ALA A 70 -6.66 2.10 -6.66
C ALA A 70 -7.20 2.32 -5.25
N SER A 71 -6.68 1.59 -4.28
CA SER A 71 -6.91 1.83 -2.87
C SER A 71 -5.64 1.66 -2.05
N GLY A 72 -5.61 2.27 -0.86
CA GLY A 72 -4.53 2.11 0.10
C GLY A 72 -4.99 2.51 1.50
N ILE A 73 -4.29 2.02 2.50
CA ILE A 73 -4.57 2.31 3.91
C ILE A 73 -3.47 3.24 4.41
N LEU A 74 -3.84 4.46 4.82
CA LEU A 74 -2.91 5.49 5.26
C LEU A 74 -3.19 5.87 6.71
N ASN A 75 -2.19 5.71 7.57
CA ASN A 75 -2.29 6.06 8.99
C ASN A 75 -0.91 6.22 9.65
N GLN A 76 -0.89 6.49 10.96
CA GLN A 76 0.31 6.57 11.78
C GLN A 76 0.51 5.29 12.63
N ARG A 77 -0.06 4.17 12.21
CA ARG A 77 0.03 2.90 12.93
C ARG A 77 1.13 2.03 12.32
N GLN A 78 2.21 1.89 13.04
CA GLN A 78 3.26 0.95 12.67
C GLN A 78 2.84 -0.47 13.07
N VAL A 79 3.08 -1.44 12.18
CA VAL A 79 2.84 -2.86 12.49
C VAL A 79 3.94 -3.38 13.43
N ASP A 80 3.60 -4.33 14.30
CA ASP A 80 4.50 -4.79 15.37
C ASP A 80 5.87 -5.21 14.86
N ILE A 81 5.94 -5.86 13.71
CA ILE A 81 7.20 -6.32 13.11
C ILE A 81 8.18 -5.17 12.78
N TYR A 82 7.70 -3.93 12.67
CA TYR A 82 8.56 -2.77 12.42
C TYR A 82 9.51 -2.49 13.59
N THR A 83 9.19 -2.99 14.79
CA THR A 83 10.09 -2.88 15.96
C THR A 83 11.38 -3.68 15.78
N GLU A 84 11.39 -4.70 14.92
CA GLU A 84 12.56 -5.50 14.62
C GLU A 84 13.44 -4.90 13.50
N GLY A 85 12.93 -3.89 12.80
CA GLY A 85 13.61 -3.28 11.65
C GLY A 85 14.76 -2.36 12.05
N ARG A 86 15.84 -2.41 11.28
CA ARG A 86 17.00 -1.52 11.41
C ARG A 86 16.80 -0.23 10.63
N TRP A 87 15.89 0.61 11.11
CA TRP A 87 15.58 1.89 10.52
C TRP A 87 16.77 2.87 10.60
N ALA A 88 17.06 3.60 9.52
CA ALA A 88 18.08 4.65 9.53
C ALA A 88 17.52 5.98 10.06
N TYR A 89 16.22 6.20 9.89
CA TYR A 89 15.57 7.43 10.34
C TYR A 89 14.82 7.15 11.63
N ALA A 90 15.46 7.51 12.76
CA ALA A 90 14.80 7.49 14.06
C ALA A 90 13.66 8.51 14.07
N ALA A 91 12.47 8.08 14.48
CA ALA A 91 11.29 8.92 14.55
C ALA A 91 10.32 8.39 15.61
N GLU A 92 9.61 9.28 16.27
CA GLU A 92 8.50 8.90 17.15
C GLU A 92 7.27 8.55 16.30
N ASP A 93 6.34 7.75 16.84
CA ASP A 93 5.15 7.31 16.10
C ASP A 93 4.35 8.47 15.49
N ARG A 94 4.28 9.61 16.19
CA ARG A 94 3.60 10.81 15.69
C ARG A 94 4.24 11.44 14.44
N ASP A 95 5.52 11.16 14.20
CA ASP A 95 6.29 11.69 13.08
C ASP A 95 6.33 10.73 11.89
N VAL A 96 5.82 9.51 12.07
CA VAL A 96 5.80 8.46 11.06
C VAL A 96 4.43 8.36 10.41
N PHE A 97 4.39 8.32 9.08
CA PHE A 97 3.20 7.98 8.31
C PHE A 97 3.42 6.69 7.53
N VAL A 98 2.43 5.83 7.50
CA VAL A 98 2.56 4.47 6.97
C VAL A 98 1.53 4.25 5.86
N LEU A 99 2.00 3.67 4.75
CA LEU A 99 1.17 3.17 3.67
C LEU A 99 1.09 1.64 3.77
N HIS A 100 -0.13 1.14 3.95
CA HIS A 100 -0.42 -0.29 3.94
C HIS A 100 -1.30 -0.64 2.74
N THR A 101 -1.17 -1.86 2.23
CA THR A 101 -2.08 -2.48 1.26
C THR A 101 -2.39 -1.59 0.07
N LEU A 102 -1.35 -1.01 -0.55
CA LEU A 102 -1.55 -0.31 -1.81
C LEU A 102 -1.94 -1.29 -2.91
N THR A 103 -3.10 -1.08 -3.50
CA THR A 103 -3.62 -1.86 -4.62
C THR A 103 -3.93 -0.95 -5.80
N VAL A 104 -3.59 -1.41 -6.98
CA VAL A 104 -3.99 -0.76 -8.24
C VAL A 104 -4.74 -1.78 -9.07
N ASP A 105 -5.87 -1.38 -9.65
CA ASP A 105 -6.63 -2.24 -10.54
C ASP A 105 -5.71 -2.76 -11.67
N PRO A 106 -5.50 -4.08 -11.78
CA PRO A 106 -4.62 -4.64 -12.79
C PRO A 106 -5.02 -4.27 -14.23
N ASP A 107 -6.31 -4.01 -14.48
CA ASP A 107 -6.80 -3.54 -15.79
C ASP A 107 -6.33 -2.10 -16.12
N LEU A 108 -5.84 -1.39 -15.13
CA LEU A 108 -5.31 -0.03 -15.25
C LEU A 108 -3.80 0.04 -14.99
N SER A 109 -3.12 -1.10 -14.92
CA SER A 109 -1.68 -1.14 -14.68
C SER A 109 -0.88 -0.40 -15.77
N GLY A 110 0.32 0.07 -15.41
CA GLY A 110 1.19 0.81 -16.35
C GLY A 110 0.78 2.26 -16.63
N ARG A 111 -0.30 2.76 -16.02
CA ARG A 111 -0.81 4.13 -16.23
C ARG A 111 -0.30 5.13 -15.19
N GLY A 112 0.68 4.78 -14.37
CA GLY A 112 1.25 5.66 -13.35
C GLY A 112 0.41 5.85 -12.09
N ILE A 113 -0.72 5.13 -11.94
CA ILE A 113 -1.64 5.30 -10.80
C ILE A 113 -0.97 4.98 -9.48
N GLY A 114 -0.15 3.93 -9.42
CA GLY A 114 0.60 3.58 -8.21
C GLY A 114 1.59 4.68 -7.79
N CYS A 115 2.31 5.27 -8.75
CA CYS A 115 3.21 6.41 -8.47
C CYS A 115 2.42 7.62 -7.96
N ALA A 116 1.29 7.92 -8.58
CA ALA A 116 0.43 9.03 -8.18
C ALA A 116 -0.16 8.81 -6.77
N PHE A 117 -0.52 7.56 -6.43
CA PHE A 117 -0.99 7.22 -5.09
C PHE A 117 0.10 7.41 -4.04
N VAL A 118 1.33 7.00 -4.33
CA VAL A 118 2.48 7.23 -3.43
C VAL A 118 2.74 8.73 -3.27
N GLN A 119 2.64 9.54 -4.33
CA GLN A 119 2.76 10.99 -4.22
C GLN A 119 1.67 11.59 -3.32
N PHE A 120 0.42 11.16 -3.50
CA PHE A 120 -0.69 11.56 -2.62
C PHE A 120 -0.43 11.18 -1.15
N TYR A 121 0.11 9.99 -0.90
CA TYR A 121 0.52 9.54 0.44
C TYR A 121 1.60 10.47 1.04
N GLU A 122 2.63 10.82 0.27
CA GLU A 122 3.70 11.73 0.69
C GLU A 122 3.16 13.14 1.00
N ASP A 123 2.28 13.67 0.15
CA ASP A 123 1.68 14.99 0.35
C ASP A 123 0.75 15.01 1.58
N THR A 124 0.02 13.92 1.81
CA THR A 124 -0.80 13.74 3.00
C THR A 124 0.07 13.72 4.27
N ALA A 125 1.18 13.00 4.25
CA ALA A 125 2.13 12.98 5.36
C ALA A 125 2.69 14.36 5.68
N ARG A 126 3.09 15.14 4.67
CA ARG A 126 3.56 16.53 4.84
C ARG A 126 2.49 17.41 5.45
N ALA A 127 1.25 17.30 4.98
CA ALA A 127 0.12 18.07 5.50
C ALA A 127 -0.18 17.75 6.97
N LEU A 128 0.10 16.53 7.41
CA LEU A 128 -0.03 16.09 8.81
C LEU A 128 1.19 16.42 9.67
N GLY A 129 2.28 16.96 9.10
CA GLY A 129 3.51 17.27 9.81
C GLY A 129 4.39 16.05 10.08
N CYS A 130 4.13 14.90 9.44
CA CYS A 130 5.00 13.73 9.53
C CYS A 130 6.29 13.98 8.75
N THR A 131 7.40 13.44 9.23
CA THR A 131 8.74 13.64 8.67
C THR A 131 9.37 12.37 8.13
N VAL A 132 8.84 11.21 8.48
CA VAL A 132 9.31 9.89 8.05
C VAL A 132 8.16 9.08 7.48
N LEU A 133 8.41 8.47 6.35
CA LEU A 133 7.51 7.56 5.66
C LEU A 133 8.01 6.13 5.86
N ARG A 134 7.10 5.21 6.16
CA ARG A 134 7.38 3.78 6.25
C ARG A 134 6.34 2.97 5.50
N MET A 135 6.77 1.88 4.93
CA MET A 135 5.93 0.89 4.27
C MET A 135 6.65 -0.44 4.22
N ASP A 136 5.97 -1.47 3.78
CA ASP A 136 6.55 -2.78 3.59
C ASP A 136 6.08 -3.44 2.30
N THR A 137 6.80 -4.46 1.89
CA THR A 137 6.40 -5.35 0.80
C THR A 137 7.04 -6.72 0.98
N ASN A 138 6.51 -7.73 0.30
CA ASN A 138 7.14 -9.05 0.27
C ASN A 138 8.43 -9.01 -0.55
N GLU A 139 9.49 -9.69 -0.08
CA GLU A 139 10.77 -9.81 -0.79
C GLU A 139 10.60 -10.29 -2.25
N LYS A 140 9.61 -11.14 -2.49
CA LYS A 140 9.29 -11.67 -3.83
C LYS A 140 8.74 -10.61 -4.79
N ASN A 141 8.20 -9.50 -4.29
CA ASN A 141 7.59 -8.45 -5.09
C ASN A 141 8.65 -7.52 -5.73
N ALA A 142 9.47 -8.06 -6.60
CA ALA A 142 10.57 -7.34 -7.23
C ALA A 142 10.10 -6.10 -8.03
N ALA A 143 8.90 -6.14 -8.61
CA ALA A 143 8.36 -5.02 -9.39
C ALA A 143 8.10 -3.80 -8.51
N VAL A 144 7.47 -4.02 -7.35
CA VAL A 144 7.13 -2.96 -6.39
C VAL A 144 8.38 -2.45 -5.68
N ARG A 145 9.33 -3.32 -5.33
CA ARG A 145 10.64 -2.91 -4.76
C ARG A 145 11.36 -1.94 -5.70
N ARG A 146 11.42 -2.24 -7.00
CA ARG A 146 12.01 -1.32 -8.01
C ARG A 146 11.23 -0.02 -8.13
N LEU A 147 9.90 -0.06 -8.03
CA LEU A 147 9.06 1.14 -8.05
C LEU A 147 9.42 2.06 -6.87
N TYR A 148 9.43 1.53 -5.66
CA TYR A 148 9.73 2.31 -4.46
C TYR A 148 11.16 2.85 -4.45
N ALA A 149 12.14 2.08 -4.94
CA ALA A 149 13.51 2.57 -5.10
C ALA A 149 13.58 3.80 -6.04
N ARG A 150 12.85 3.78 -7.18
CA ARG A 150 12.76 4.94 -8.08
C ARG A 150 12.08 6.15 -7.45
N LEU A 151 11.16 5.93 -6.50
CA LEU A 151 10.50 6.99 -5.75
C LEU A 151 11.29 7.49 -4.54
N GLY A 152 12.52 6.99 -4.37
CA GLY A 152 13.45 7.45 -3.33
C GLY A 152 13.31 6.75 -1.98
N TYR A 153 12.56 5.64 -1.92
CA TYR A 153 12.51 4.80 -0.72
C TYR A 153 13.75 3.90 -0.66
N ARG A 154 14.33 3.79 0.52
CA ARG A 154 15.40 2.82 0.79
C ARG A 154 14.84 1.61 1.51
N GLU A 155 15.38 0.44 1.22
CA GLU A 155 15.15 -0.75 2.02
C GLU A 155 15.95 -0.66 3.31
N ALA A 156 15.27 -0.61 4.43
CA ALA A 156 15.89 -0.53 5.75
C ALA A 156 16.34 -1.90 6.23
N ASP A 157 15.50 -2.91 6.06
CA ASP A 157 15.76 -4.29 6.48
C ASP A 157 14.90 -5.30 5.71
N ILE A 158 15.22 -6.58 5.86
CA ILE A 158 14.37 -7.69 5.43
C ILE A 158 14.19 -8.63 6.62
N VAL A 159 12.97 -8.69 7.14
CA VAL A 159 12.65 -9.41 8.38
C VAL A 159 11.82 -10.66 8.09
N PRO A 160 12.25 -11.85 8.51
CA PRO A 160 11.43 -13.06 8.41
C PRO A 160 10.31 -13.04 9.45
N CYS A 161 9.07 -13.28 9.01
CA CYS A 161 7.91 -13.24 9.91
C CYS A 161 6.73 -14.05 9.35
N ALA A 162 5.71 -14.23 10.18
CA ALA A 162 4.34 -14.44 9.70
C ALA A 162 3.69 -13.06 9.59
N PHE A 163 3.12 -12.73 8.44
CA PHE A 163 2.55 -11.41 8.21
C PHE A 163 1.16 -11.51 7.57
N ASN A 164 0.19 -10.81 8.12
CA ASN A 164 -1.20 -10.87 7.68
C ASN A 164 -1.72 -12.31 7.55
N SER A 165 -1.45 -13.15 8.55
CA SER A 165 -1.78 -14.58 8.59
C SER A 165 -1.10 -15.44 7.51
N ILE A 166 -0.15 -14.89 6.77
CA ILE A 166 0.67 -15.62 5.79
C ILE A 166 1.98 -16.03 6.46
N PRO A 167 2.30 -17.33 6.55
CA PRO A 167 3.55 -17.79 7.15
C PRO A 167 4.75 -17.61 6.22
N ASN A 168 5.95 -17.65 6.80
CA ASN A 168 7.23 -17.67 6.07
C ASN A 168 7.41 -16.48 5.10
N VAL A 169 6.91 -15.31 5.47
CA VAL A 169 7.13 -14.07 4.73
C VAL A 169 8.52 -13.52 5.05
N ARG A 170 9.23 -13.05 4.06
CA ARG A 170 10.38 -12.18 4.21
C ARG A 170 9.93 -10.77 3.84
N LEU A 171 9.70 -9.97 4.88
CA LEU A 171 9.11 -8.64 4.75
C LEU A 171 10.22 -7.62 4.55
N VAL A 172 10.20 -6.93 3.42
CA VAL A 172 11.10 -5.81 3.13
C VAL A 172 10.50 -4.56 3.75
N LEU A 173 11.23 -3.97 4.67
CA LEU A 173 10.88 -2.71 5.33
C LEU A 173 11.47 -1.55 4.55
N LEU A 174 10.66 -0.57 4.19
CA LEU A 174 11.05 0.58 3.38
C LEU A 174 10.79 1.88 4.13
N GLU A 175 11.70 2.83 3.98
CA GLU A 175 11.57 4.15 4.59
C GLU A 175 12.02 5.26 3.63
N LYS A 176 11.48 6.45 3.86
CA LYS A 176 11.90 7.70 3.21
C LYS A 176 11.77 8.84 4.21
N LYS A 177 12.73 9.74 4.22
CA LYS A 177 12.64 11.01 4.96
C LYS A 177 12.06 12.07 4.05
N LEU A 178 11.08 12.83 4.55
CA LEU A 178 10.44 13.96 3.85
C LEU A 178 11.25 15.23 3.94
#